data_18c41e16340a770f8f993fbb1ed2711a
#
_entry.id   18c41e16340a770f8f993fbb1ed2711a
#
_cell.length_a   1.000
_cell.length_b   1.000
_cell.length_c   1.000
_cell.angle_alpha   90.00
_cell.angle_beta   90.00
_cell.angle_gamma   90.00
#
_symmetry.space_group_name_H-M   'P 1'
#
loop_
_entity.id
_entity.type
_entity.pdbx_description
1 polymer ?
#
loop_
_entity_poly.entity_id
_entity_poly.type
_entity_poly.pdbx_seq_one_letter_code
_entity_poly.pdbx_strand_id
1 'polypeptide(L)'
;VESKLYGYTLLEIMPHTDPRTGRLAEVNIIERRNVLPDQKTVLKRQGLWEPHWDLHDPAYYRCYVLVNSGDLGLFSATTPLILAKKFTVANYVNFSHTYGQPIIHGKTVSESNADRKRLANEIANAAQNKVVVTGIEDEVDIKTFTMSNSEKIYTGLIEFVNKEVANLVLGSESMAGGMQSYVGSTKAHQDIFRDRIEVYRRYIENVMNEEIIPRLVAIGYIPVSYTHLRAHE
;
A
#
# COMPACT_ATOMS: atom_id res chain seq x y z
N VAL A 1 -9.46 -10.55 7.93
CA VAL A 1 -8.96 -9.61 6.91
C VAL A 1 -7.47 -9.32 7.10
N GLU A 2 -7.02 -8.94 8.29
CA GLU A 2 -5.62 -8.58 8.56
C GLU A 2 -4.62 -9.69 8.23
N SER A 3 -4.97 -10.96 8.49
CA SER A 3 -4.11 -12.10 8.13
C SER A 3 -3.82 -12.17 6.63
N LYS A 4 -4.77 -11.79 5.77
CA LYS A 4 -4.56 -11.71 4.30
C LYS A 4 -3.71 -10.52 3.88
N LEU A 5 -3.74 -9.43 4.65
CA LEU A 5 -2.91 -8.25 4.36
C LEU A 5 -1.45 -8.46 4.80
N TYR A 6 -1.24 -9.05 5.97
CA TYR A 6 0.07 -9.17 6.61
C TYR A 6 0.62 -10.59 6.70
N GLY A 7 -0.12 -11.60 6.20
CA GLY A 7 0.26 -13.00 6.25
C GLY A 7 -0.26 -13.73 7.49
N TYR A 8 -0.37 -13.07 8.62
CA TYR A 8 -0.89 -13.65 9.85
C TYR A 8 -1.56 -12.62 10.77
N THR A 9 -2.37 -13.11 11.70
CA THR A 9 -2.97 -12.31 12.78
C THR A 9 -3.18 -13.22 13.99
N LEU A 10 -2.81 -12.76 15.16
CA LEU A 10 -3.08 -13.45 16.42
C LEU A 10 -4.25 -12.78 17.11
N LEU A 11 -5.28 -13.57 17.40
CA LEU A 11 -6.45 -13.17 18.17
C LEU A 11 -6.37 -13.74 19.57
N GLU A 12 -6.68 -12.92 20.57
CA GLU A 12 -6.91 -13.32 21.94
C GLU A 12 -8.41 -13.35 22.20
N ILE A 13 -8.93 -14.52 22.57
CA ILE A 13 -10.34 -14.69 22.95
C ILE A 13 -10.37 -14.71 24.47
N MET A 14 -10.88 -13.64 25.07
CA MET A 14 -11.06 -13.57 26.52
C MET A 14 -12.21 -14.48 26.94
N PRO A 15 -11.97 -15.51 27.77
CA PRO A 15 -13.01 -16.47 28.21
C PRO A 15 -13.96 -15.86 29.24
N HIS A 16 -14.20 -14.57 29.18
CA HIS A 16 -15.07 -13.85 30.09
C HIS A 16 -16.40 -13.57 29.41
N THR A 17 -17.47 -14.15 29.93
CA THR A 17 -18.81 -13.94 29.42
C THR A 17 -19.50 -12.87 30.24
N ASP A 18 -20.03 -11.84 29.58
CA ASP A 18 -20.88 -10.85 30.24
C ASP A 18 -22.13 -11.55 30.81
N PRO A 19 -22.34 -11.54 32.14
CA PRO A 19 -23.47 -12.24 32.76
C PRO A 19 -24.85 -11.78 32.29
N ARG A 20 -24.94 -10.55 31.72
CA ARG A 20 -26.20 -9.96 31.30
C ARG A 20 -26.58 -10.33 29.87
N THR A 21 -25.60 -10.41 28.97
CA THR A 21 -25.83 -10.60 27.53
C THR A 21 -25.45 -11.99 27.04
N GLY A 22 -24.71 -12.77 27.86
CA GLY A 22 -24.16 -14.07 27.42
C GLY A 22 -23.12 -13.96 26.30
N ARG A 23 -22.64 -12.74 25.99
CA ARG A 23 -21.67 -12.49 24.92
C ARG A 23 -20.26 -12.56 25.45
N LEU A 24 -19.30 -12.96 24.60
CA LEU A 24 -17.88 -12.80 24.89
C LEU A 24 -17.58 -11.32 25.14
N ALA A 25 -16.90 -11.03 26.23
CA ALA A 25 -16.64 -9.67 26.63
C ALA A 25 -15.70 -8.96 25.63
N GLU A 26 -14.71 -9.69 25.13
CA GLU A 26 -13.65 -9.07 24.32
C GLU A 26 -12.91 -10.08 23.44
N VAL A 27 -12.60 -9.66 22.19
CA VAL A 27 -11.67 -10.34 21.30
C VAL A 27 -10.63 -9.32 20.89
N ASN A 28 -9.38 -9.53 21.29
CA ASN A 28 -8.28 -8.61 21.04
C ASN A 28 -7.39 -9.09 19.91
N ILE A 29 -6.84 -8.15 19.14
CA ILE A 29 -5.78 -8.43 18.17
C ILE A 29 -4.44 -8.14 18.85
N ILE A 30 -3.59 -9.16 18.94
CA ILE A 30 -2.25 -9.00 19.48
C ILE A 30 -1.35 -8.30 18.45
N GLU A 31 -0.56 -7.35 18.92
CA GLU A 31 0.37 -6.62 18.03
C GLU A 31 1.34 -7.58 17.35
N ARG A 32 1.36 -7.53 16.01
CA ARG A 32 2.19 -8.43 15.18
C ARG A 32 3.67 -8.43 15.50
N ARG A 33 4.23 -7.30 15.92
CA ARG A 33 5.64 -7.18 16.31
C ARG A 33 6.03 -8.06 17.52
N ASN A 34 5.05 -8.52 18.27
CA ASN A 34 5.25 -9.40 19.41
C ASN A 34 5.00 -10.88 19.08
N VAL A 35 4.61 -11.21 17.86
CA VAL A 35 4.22 -12.56 17.45
C VAL A 35 5.26 -13.13 16.48
N LEU A 36 5.73 -14.33 16.78
CA LEU A 36 6.58 -15.15 15.92
C LEU A 36 5.73 -16.30 15.36
N PRO A 37 5.12 -16.14 14.17
CA PRO A 37 4.13 -17.08 13.65
C PRO A 37 4.72 -18.47 13.38
N ASP A 38 5.96 -18.56 12.89
CA ASP A 38 6.62 -19.81 12.56
C ASP A 38 6.92 -20.65 13.80
N GLN A 39 7.19 -20.00 14.92
CA GLN A 39 7.46 -20.63 16.23
C GLN A 39 6.21 -20.73 17.09
N LYS A 40 5.08 -20.16 16.62
CA LYS A 40 3.84 -20.05 17.40
C LYS A 40 4.07 -19.47 18.80
N THR A 41 4.86 -18.41 18.88
CA THR A 41 5.30 -17.82 20.15
C THR A 41 4.94 -16.33 20.19
N VAL A 42 4.58 -15.87 21.39
CA VAL A 42 4.29 -14.45 21.67
C VAL A 42 5.31 -13.91 22.65
N LEU A 43 5.99 -12.83 22.27
CA LEU A 43 6.94 -12.14 23.14
C LEU A 43 6.20 -11.25 24.13
N LYS A 44 6.54 -11.32 25.41
CA LYS A 44 6.00 -10.42 26.44
C LYS A 44 6.54 -9.00 26.32
N ARG A 45 7.74 -8.85 25.73
CA ARG A 45 8.39 -7.56 25.48
C ARG A 45 9.02 -7.56 24.09
N GLN A 46 8.84 -6.49 23.36
CA GLN A 46 9.44 -6.31 22.04
C GLN A 46 10.98 -6.39 22.13
N GLY A 47 11.58 -7.14 21.22
CA GLY A 47 13.03 -7.28 21.10
C GLY A 47 13.69 -8.20 22.12
N LEU A 48 12.95 -8.79 23.06
CA LEU A 48 13.45 -9.75 24.02
C LEU A 48 12.77 -11.09 23.81
N TRP A 49 13.57 -12.15 23.62
CA TRP A 49 13.05 -13.52 23.48
C TRP A 49 12.38 -14.02 24.76
N GLU A 50 12.95 -13.72 25.90
CA GLU A 50 12.39 -14.10 27.19
C GLU A 50 11.95 -12.86 27.99
N PRO A 51 10.83 -12.95 28.73
CA PRO A 51 9.88 -14.05 28.79
C PRO A 51 8.93 -14.10 27.57
N HIS A 52 8.53 -15.27 27.13
CA HIS A 52 7.60 -15.51 26.03
C HIS A 52 6.48 -16.48 26.44
N TRP A 53 5.42 -16.54 25.61
CA TRP A 53 4.35 -17.53 25.72
C TRP A 53 4.39 -18.46 24.51
N ASP A 54 4.42 -19.78 24.78
CA ASP A 54 4.31 -20.79 23.74
C ASP A 54 2.83 -21.11 23.50
N LEU A 55 2.36 -20.89 22.25
CA LEU A 55 0.96 -21.14 21.87
C LEU A 55 0.66 -22.66 21.73
N HIS A 56 1.66 -23.53 21.79
CA HIS A 56 1.44 -24.98 21.87
C HIS A 56 1.04 -25.43 23.30
N ASP A 57 1.30 -24.61 24.32
CA ASP A 57 0.88 -24.90 25.68
C ASP A 57 -0.66 -24.94 25.75
N PRO A 58 -1.27 -26.05 26.25
CA PRO A 58 -2.72 -26.18 26.39
C PRO A 58 -3.38 -25.03 27.16
N ALA A 59 -2.65 -24.37 28.06
CA ALA A 59 -3.14 -23.22 28.81
C ALA A 59 -3.47 -22.03 27.90
N TYR A 60 -2.66 -21.82 26.87
CA TYR A 60 -2.83 -20.71 25.93
C TYR A 60 -3.62 -21.10 24.70
N TYR A 61 -3.59 -22.35 24.28
CA TYR A 61 -4.31 -22.85 23.09
C TYR A 61 -5.79 -22.47 23.09
N ARG A 62 -6.44 -22.47 24.25
CA ARG A 62 -7.89 -22.17 24.34
C ARG A 62 -8.22 -20.71 24.09
N CYS A 63 -7.31 -19.81 24.42
CA CYS A 63 -7.54 -18.36 24.41
C CYS A 63 -6.93 -17.66 23.18
N TYR A 64 -5.95 -18.29 22.51
CA TYR A 64 -5.25 -17.68 21.41
C TYR A 64 -5.51 -18.40 20.08
N VAL A 65 -5.81 -17.64 19.05
CA VAL A 65 -6.04 -18.13 17.68
C VAL A 65 -5.05 -17.48 16.75
N LEU A 66 -4.05 -18.24 16.30
CA LEU A 66 -3.13 -17.78 15.27
C LEU A 66 -3.72 -18.10 13.89
N VAL A 67 -4.24 -17.06 13.23
CA VAL A 67 -4.74 -17.14 11.87
C VAL A 67 -3.60 -16.86 10.92
N ASN A 68 -3.14 -17.88 10.21
CA ASN A 68 -2.09 -17.78 9.20
C ASN A 68 -2.69 -17.94 7.79
N SER A 69 -2.36 -17.04 6.85
CA SER A 69 -2.85 -17.11 5.48
C SER A 69 -2.07 -18.07 4.59
N GLY A 70 -0.94 -18.60 5.09
CA GLY A 70 -0.04 -19.47 4.33
C GLY A 70 0.88 -18.73 3.35
N ASP A 71 0.81 -17.39 3.34
CA ASP A 71 1.63 -16.50 2.52
C ASP A 71 2.14 -15.31 3.35
N LEU A 72 3.01 -14.48 2.77
CA LEU A 72 3.52 -13.26 3.43
C LEU A 72 2.54 -12.08 3.42
N GLY A 73 1.33 -12.31 2.90
CA GLY A 73 0.28 -11.30 2.80
C GLY A 73 0.44 -10.34 1.62
N LEU A 74 -0.67 -9.68 1.29
CA LEU A 74 -0.73 -8.75 0.15
C LEU A 74 0.25 -7.58 0.28
N PHE A 75 0.55 -7.11 1.49
CA PHE A 75 1.48 -6.01 1.67
C PHE A 75 2.91 -6.37 1.30
N SER A 76 3.32 -7.62 1.45
CA SER A 76 4.64 -8.06 0.99
C SER A 76 4.80 -7.88 -0.53
N ALA A 77 3.77 -8.23 -1.30
CA ALA A 77 3.78 -8.11 -2.75
C ALA A 77 3.58 -6.66 -3.23
N THR A 78 2.73 -5.88 -2.55
CA THR A 78 2.36 -4.51 -3.00
C THR A 78 3.34 -3.45 -2.53
N THR A 79 4.04 -3.64 -1.42
CA THR A 79 4.96 -2.63 -0.84
C THR A 79 6.03 -2.15 -1.83
N PRO A 80 6.78 -3.01 -2.54
CA PRO A 80 7.79 -2.55 -3.49
C PRO A 80 7.18 -1.71 -4.63
N LEU A 81 5.98 -2.06 -5.09
CA LEU A 81 5.26 -1.32 -6.12
C LEU A 81 4.84 0.07 -5.63
N ILE A 82 4.30 0.15 -4.41
CA ILE A 82 3.89 1.42 -3.79
C ILE A 82 5.10 2.32 -3.54
N LEU A 83 6.23 1.75 -3.10
CA LEU A 83 7.48 2.49 -2.93
C LEU A 83 8.01 3.01 -4.27
N ALA A 84 8.02 2.19 -5.32
CA ALA A 84 8.40 2.61 -6.66
C ALA A 84 7.55 3.79 -7.14
N LYS A 85 6.21 3.72 -6.96
CA LYS A 85 5.30 4.83 -7.28
C LYS A 85 5.64 6.09 -6.49
N LYS A 86 5.87 5.97 -5.19
CA LYS A 86 6.21 7.11 -4.31
C LYS A 86 7.48 7.81 -4.78
N PHE A 87 8.54 7.05 -5.07
CA PHE A 87 9.79 7.62 -5.59
C PHE A 87 9.62 8.21 -6.99
N THR A 88 8.82 7.59 -7.85
CA THR A 88 8.51 8.12 -9.19
C THR A 88 7.84 9.47 -9.12
N VAL A 89 6.84 9.63 -8.25
CA VAL A 89 6.14 10.91 -8.04
C VAL A 89 7.12 11.98 -7.51
N ALA A 90 7.96 11.63 -6.52
CA ALA A 90 8.95 12.57 -6.00
C ALA A 90 9.97 13.02 -7.06
N ASN A 91 10.47 12.07 -7.88
CA ASN A 91 11.38 12.36 -8.97
C ASN A 91 10.71 13.21 -10.07
N TYR A 92 9.43 12.95 -10.37
CA TYR A 92 8.67 13.74 -11.33
C TYR A 92 8.50 15.20 -10.88
N VAL A 93 8.21 15.41 -9.59
CA VAL A 93 8.15 16.77 -9.01
C VAL A 93 9.52 17.47 -9.13
N ASN A 94 10.61 16.81 -8.73
CA ASN A 94 11.96 17.38 -8.85
C ASN A 94 12.33 17.66 -10.31
N PHE A 95 11.99 16.75 -11.22
CA PHE A 95 12.18 16.95 -12.66
C PHE A 95 11.41 18.17 -13.17
N SER A 96 10.13 18.30 -12.78
CA SER A 96 9.29 19.45 -13.13
C SER A 96 9.87 20.78 -12.61
N HIS A 97 10.39 20.80 -11.38
CA HIS A 97 11.06 21.98 -10.84
C HIS A 97 12.35 22.33 -11.59
N THR A 98 13.15 21.33 -11.95
CA THR A 98 14.45 21.55 -12.60
C THR A 98 14.33 21.93 -14.06
N TYR A 99 13.44 21.26 -14.79
CA TYR A 99 13.32 21.37 -16.25
C TYR A 99 12.03 22.03 -16.71
N GLY A 100 11.05 22.23 -15.84
CA GLY A 100 9.79 22.91 -16.15
C GLY A 100 9.92 24.41 -16.31
N GLN A 101 11.04 24.99 -15.85
CA GLN A 101 11.33 26.41 -16.04
C GLN A 101 12.28 26.58 -17.23
N PRO A 102 12.01 27.55 -18.12
CA PRO A 102 12.93 27.85 -19.22
C PRO A 102 14.26 28.36 -18.68
N ILE A 103 15.35 27.89 -19.25
CA ILE A 103 16.68 28.45 -18.99
C ILE A 103 16.86 29.65 -19.90
N ILE A 104 17.04 30.82 -19.32
CA ILE A 104 17.35 32.05 -20.04
C ILE A 104 18.87 32.15 -20.16
N HIS A 105 19.36 32.10 -21.37
CA HIS A 105 20.77 32.19 -21.69
C HIS A 105 21.08 33.55 -22.29
N GLY A 106 21.80 34.40 -21.58
CA GLY A 106 22.29 35.67 -22.06
C GLY A 106 23.72 35.55 -22.57
N LYS A 107 24.00 36.15 -23.74
CA LYS A 107 25.33 36.32 -24.31
C LYS A 107 25.65 37.79 -24.42
N THR A 108 26.86 38.19 -24.10
CA THR A 108 27.38 39.51 -24.33
C THR A 108 28.79 39.42 -24.92
N VAL A 109 29.14 40.32 -25.79
CA VAL A 109 30.47 40.42 -26.39
C VAL A 109 31.48 41.04 -25.42
N SER A 110 30.99 41.76 -24.39
CA SER A 110 31.85 42.38 -23.40
C SER A 110 32.49 41.34 -22.46
N GLU A 111 33.79 41.40 -22.31
CA GLU A 111 34.54 40.58 -21.30
C GLU A 111 34.48 41.16 -19.90
N SER A 112 33.92 42.38 -19.74
CA SER A 112 33.78 43.04 -18.45
C SER A 112 32.83 42.29 -17.50
N ASN A 113 33.30 42.03 -16.25
CA ASN A 113 32.45 41.46 -15.22
C ASN A 113 31.26 42.37 -14.83
N ALA A 114 31.41 43.68 -15.02
CA ALA A 114 30.34 44.62 -14.74
C ALA A 114 29.19 44.46 -15.73
N ASP A 115 29.48 44.31 -17.03
CA ASP A 115 28.48 44.16 -18.08
C ASP A 115 27.76 42.79 -18.01
N ARG A 116 28.52 41.73 -17.67
CA ARG A 116 27.95 40.41 -17.42
C ARG A 116 26.98 40.42 -16.22
N LYS A 117 27.31 41.12 -15.13
CA LYS A 117 26.43 41.28 -13.99
C LYS A 117 25.20 42.14 -14.32
N ARG A 118 25.39 43.22 -15.13
CA ARG A 118 24.26 44.04 -15.63
C ARG A 118 23.27 43.17 -16.40
N LEU A 119 23.75 42.45 -17.41
CA LEU A 119 22.92 41.57 -18.21
C LEU A 119 22.21 40.50 -17.38
N ALA A 120 22.90 39.87 -16.44
CA ALA A 120 22.33 38.89 -15.53
C ALA A 120 21.19 39.49 -14.70
N ASN A 121 21.34 40.70 -14.18
CA ASN A 121 20.31 41.42 -13.42
C ASN A 121 19.13 41.81 -14.28
N GLU A 122 19.36 42.25 -15.52
CA GLU A 122 18.33 42.60 -16.50
C GLU A 122 17.50 41.35 -16.86
N ILE A 123 18.14 40.21 -17.08
CA ILE A 123 17.47 38.93 -17.34
C ILE A 123 16.65 38.49 -16.14
N ALA A 124 17.20 38.58 -14.92
CA ALA A 124 16.49 38.23 -13.68
C ALA A 124 15.25 39.12 -13.47
N ASN A 125 15.36 40.42 -13.71
CA ASN A 125 14.23 41.35 -13.65
C ASN A 125 13.20 41.09 -14.75
N ALA A 126 13.66 40.72 -15.95
CA ALA A 126 12.83 40.41 -17.10
C ALA A 126 12.01 39.10 -16.85
N ALA A 127 12.58 38.13 -16.17
CA ALA A 127 11.86 36.91 -15.80
C ALA A 127 10.63 37.20 -14.92
N GLN A 128 10.71 38.27 -14.10
CA GLN A 128 9.58 38.74 -13.29
C GLN A 128 8.59 39.61 -14.09
N ASN A 129 9.09 40.50 -14.93
CA ASN A 129 8.28 41.52 -15.63
C ASN A 129 7.90 41.13 -17.05
N LYS A 130 8.39 39.99 -17.56
CA LYS A 130 8.15 39.46 -18.95
C LYS A 130 8.61 40.41 -20.06
N VAL A 131 9.54 41.31 -19.79
CA VAL A 131 10.12 42.24 -20.75
C VAL A 131 11.65 42.19 -20.64
N VAL A 132 12.32 41.98 -21.76
CA VAL A 132 13.77 42.05 -21.87
C VAL A 132 14.10 43.18 -22.84
N VAL A 133 14.96 44.08 -22.42
CA VAL A 133 15.54 45.10 -23.31
C VAL A 133 17.04 44.86 -23.38
N THR A 134 17.54 44.44 -24.54
CA THR A 134 18.97 44.14 -24.74
C THR A 134 19.63 45.22 -25.60
N GLY A 135 20.94 45.41 -25.39
CA GLY A 135 21.75 46.21 -26.27
C GLY A 135 21.98 45.51 -27.63
N ILE A 136 22.50 46.24 -28.62
CA ILE A 136 22.77 45.72 -29.98
C ILE A 136 23.75 44.53 -29.95
N GLU A 137 24.62 44.49 -28.94
CA GLU A 137 25.68 43.49 -28.78
C GLU A 137 25.27 42.32 -27.81
N ASP A 138 24.09 42.40 -27.21
CA ASP A 138 23.60 41.43 -26.25
C ASP A 138 22.52 40.53 -26.89
N GLU A 139 22.65 39.22 -26.76
CA GLU A 139 21.70 38.23 -27.23
C GLU A 139 21.07 37.50 -26.07
N VAL A 140 19.76 37.37 -26.05
CA VAL A 140 19.03 36.56 -25.04
C VAL A 140 18.29 35.44 -25.75
N ASP A 141 18.65 34.20 -25.40
CA ASP A 141 18.04 32.98 -25.93
C ASP A 141 17.27 32.26 -24.81
N ILE A 142 16.03 31.89 -25.07
CA ILE A 142 15.20 31.15 -24.12
C ILE A 142 15.21 29.68 -24.53
N LYS A 143 15.96 28.89 -23.77
CA LYS A 143 16.03 27.43 -23.97
C LYS A 143 14.96 26.74 -23.14
N THR A 144 13.97 26.19 -23.81
CA THR A 144 12.98 25.32 -23.20
C THR A 144 13.35 23.86 -23.47
N PHE A 145 13.32 23.04 -22.41
CA PHE A 145 13.48 21.61 -22.58
C PHE A 145 12.16 21.01 -23.10
N THR A 146 12.23 20.27 -24.19
CA THR A 146 11.06 19.57 -24.74
C THR A 146 10.77 18.34 -23.86
N MET A 147 9.74 18.43 -23.01
CA MET A 147 9.42 17.43 -21.97
C MET A 147 8.65 16.21 -22.53
N SER A 148 8.28 16.19 -23.80
CA SER A 148 7.27 15.27 -24.37
C SER A 148 7.51 13.77 -24.13
N ASN A 149 8.75 13.31 -24.00
CA ASN A 149 9.06 11.91 -23.76
C ASN A 149 9.34 11.60 -22.29
N SER A 150 9.87 12.56 -21.53
CA SER A 150 10.21 12.34 -20.12
C SER A 150 8.96 12.24 -19.24
N GLU A 151 7.92 13.00 -19.52
CA GLU A 151 6.63 12.93 -18.83
C GLU A 151 6.00 11.54 -18.99
N LYS A 152 6.06 10.97 -20.19
CA LYS A 152 5.50 9.64 -20.48
C LYS A 152 6.17 8.51 -19.68
N ILE A 153 7.46 8.66 -19.33
CA ILE A 153 8.17 7.68 -18.51
C ILE A 153 7.59 7.66 -17.09
N TYR A 154 7.39 8.82 -16.48
CA TYR A 154 6.86 8.91 -15.12
C TYR A 154 5.38 8.49 -15.06
N THR A 155 4.56 8.99 -15.96
CA THR A 155 3.12 8.65 -16.04
C THR A 155 2.93 7.17 -16.36
N GLY A 156 3.70 6.63 -17.31
CA GLY A 156 3.64 5.21 -17.67
C GLY A 156 4.03 4.29 -16.52
N LEU A 157 5.05 4.65 -15.71
CA LEU A 157 5.41 3.86 -14.54
C LEU A 157 4.32 3.93 -13.44
N ILE A 158 3.71 5.09 -13.23
CA ILE A 158 2.61 5.25 -12.28
C ILE A 158 1.40 4.41 -12.72
N GLU A 159 1.05 4.44 -14.01
CA GLU A 159 -0.04 3.63 -14.58
C GLU A 159 0.25 2.13 -14.45
N PHE A 160 1.48 1.70 -14.80
CA PHE A 160 1.91 0.32 -14.63
C PHE A 160 1.74 -0.15 -13.18
N VAL A 161 2.24 0.62 -12.21
CA VAL A 161 2.10 0.26 -10.78
C VAL A 161 0.64 0.20 -10.35
N ASN A 162 -0.20 1.14 -10.80
CA ASN A 162 -1.63 1.11 -10.48
C ASN A 162 -2.31 -0.16 -11.00
N LYS A 163 -1.98 -0.58 -12.24
CA LYS A 163 -2.49 -1.81 -12.85
C LYS A 163 -2.04 -3.05 -12.09
N GLU A 164 -0.76 -3.14 -11.74
CA GLU A 164 -0.21 -4.27 -10.99
C GLU A 164 -0.83 -4.38 -9.58
N VAL A 165 -0.98 -3.26 -8.87
CA VAL A 165 -1.66 -3.25 -7.56
C VAL A 165 -3.13 -3.66 -7.70
N ALA A 166 -3.83 -3.17 -8.73
CA ALA A 166 -5.22 -3.58 -9.00
C ALA A 166 -5.32 -5.10 -9.29
N ASN A 167 -4.43 -5.64 -10.11
CA ASN A 167 -4.35 -7.07 -10.40
C ASN A 167 -4.10 -7.90 -9.13
N LEU A 168 -3.18 -7.46 -8.28
CA LEU A 168 -2.86 -8.17 -7.03
C LEU A 168 -4.04 -8.14 -6.03
N VAL A 169 -4.71 -7.02 -5.90
CA VAL A 169 -5.78 -6.83 -4.90
C VAL A 169 -7.14 -7.31 -5.42
N LEU A 170 -7.53 -6.89 -6.62
CA LEU A 170 -8.86 -7.13 -7.19
C LEU A 170 -8.90 -8.32 -8.17
N GLY A 171 -7.74 -8.77 -8.65
CA GLY A 171 -7.63 -9.80 -9.68
C GLY A 171 -7.77 -9.27 -11.11
N SER A 172 -8.04 -7.98 -11.29
CA SER A 172 -8.22 -7.35 -12.60
C SER A 172 -8.01 -5.85 -12.54
N GLU A 173 -7.30 -5.28 -13.50
CA GLU A 173 -7.05 -3.85 -13.63
C GLU A 173 -8.32 -3.03 -13.93
N SER A 174 -9.29 -3.61 -14.65
CA SER A 174 -10.51 -2.91 -15.05
C SER A 174 -11.45 -2.62 -13.89
N MET A 175 -11.34 -3.35 -12.78
CA MET A 175 -12.14 -3.12 -11.57
C MET A 175 -11.70 -1.87 -10.78
N ALA A 176 -10.52 -1.34 -11.06
CA ALA A 176 -10.00 -0.12 -10.42
C ALA A 176 -10.42 1.19 -11.11
N GLY A 177 -11.39 1.15 -12.02
CA GLY A 177 -11.92 2.34 -12.70
C GLY A 177 -11.10 2.83 -13.90
N GLY A 178 -10.20 2.01 -14.40
CA GLY A 178 -9.41 2.28 -15.61
C GLY A 178 -10.11 1.81 -16.88
N MET A 179 -10.69 2.77 -17.60
CA MET A 179 -10.99 2.81 -19.04
C MET A 179 -11.90 1.73 -19.66
N GLN A 180 -12.84 2.28 -20.43
CA GLN A 180 -13.52 1.72 -21.62
C GLN A 180 -13.30 0.22 -21.85
N SER A 181 -13.98 -0.62 -21.10
CA SER A 181 -14.02 -2.02 -21.42
C SER A 181 -15.30 -2.32 -22.21
N TYR A 182 -15.15 -3.02 -23.31
CA TYR A 182 -16.27 -3.62 -24.04
C TYR A 182 -17.11 -4.46 -23.08
N VAL A 183 -18.43 -4.46 -23.25
CA VAL A 183 -19.41 -5.15 -22.38
C VAL A 183 -19.01 -6.61 -22.09
N GLY A 184 -18.40 -7.30 -23.05
CA GLY A 184 -17.93 -8.68 -22.89
C GLY A 184 -16.72 -8.81 -21.93
N SER A 185 -15.78 -7.87 -21.94
CA SER A 185 -14.65 -7.88 -21.03
C SER A 185 -15.05 -7.54 -19.60
N THR A 186 -16.07 -6.68 -19.44
CA THR A 186 -16.61 -6.31 -18.12
C THR A 186 -17.17 -7.53 -17.38
N LYS A 187 -17.85 -8.43 -18.10
CA LYS A 187 -18.40 -9.66 -17.49
C LYS A 187 -17.29 -10.59 -17.03
N ALA A 188 -16.26 -10.83 -17.87
CA ALA A 188 -15.12 -11.67 -17.48
C ALA A 188 -14.39 -11.12 -16.25
N HIS A 189 -14.21 -9.81 -16.16
CA HIS A 189 -13.58 -9.17 -15.01
C HIS A 189 -14.45 -9.27 -13.74
N GLN A 190 -15.78 -9.18 -13.87
CA GLN A 190 -16.71 -9.41 -12.76
C GLN A 190 -16.66 -10.85 -12.27
N ASP A 191 -16.53 -11.82 -13.16
CA ASP A 191 -16.42 -13.24 -12.80
C ASP A 191 -15.11 -13.49 -12.02
N ILE A 192 -13.97 -12.97 -12.49
CA ILE A 192 -12.68 -13.03 -11.75
C ILE A 192 -12.79 -12.42 -10.35
N PHE A 193 -13.48 -11.29 -10.23
CA PHE A 193 -13.69 -10.65 -8.92
C PHE A 193 -14.59 -11.48 -8.00
N ARG A 194 -15.65 -12.10 -8.54
CA ARG A 194 -16.52 -13.02 -7.79
C ARG A 194 -15.74 -14.24 -7.30
N ASP A 195 -14.92 -14.84 -8.18
CA ASP A 195 -14.07 -15.97 -7.79
C ASP A 195 -13.13 -15.61 -6.64
N ARG A 196 -12.58 -14.41 -6.67
CA ARG A 196 -11.72 -13.92 -5.57
C ARG A 196 -12.47 -13.71 -4.26
N ILE A 197 -13.69 -13.17 -4.33
CA ILE A 197 -14.59 -13.06 -3.16
C ILE A 197 -14.90 -14.46 -2.60
N GLU A 198 -15.17 -15.44 -3.46
CA GLU A 198 -15.46 -16.80 -3.03
C GLU A 198 -14.25 -17.46 -2.35
N VAL A 199 -13.02 -17.22 -2.83
CA VAL A 199 -11.80 -17.68 -2.15
C VAL A 199 -11.68 -17.07 -0.75
N TYR A 200 -11.96 -15.77 -0.58
CA TYR A 200 -11.94 -15.14 0.74
C TYR A 200 -13.05 -15.66 1.66
N ARG A 201 -14.23 -15.91 1.11
CA ARG A 201 -15.36 -16.48 1.84
C ARG A 201 -15.01 -17.87 2.39
N ARG A 202 -14.46 -18.76 1.57
CA ARG A 202 -13.99 -20.10 1.98
C ARG A 202 -12.88 -20.01 3.01
N TYR A 203 -11.95 -19.08 2.84
CA TYR A 203 -10.90 -18.86 3.82
C TYR A 203 -11.47 -18.47 5.19
N ILE A 204 -12.44 -17.56 5.25
CA ILE A 204 -13.11 -17.17 6.50
C ILE A 204 -13.86 -18.37 7.10
N GLU A 205 -14.57 -19.12 6.28
CA GLU A 205 -15.31 -20.32 6.71
C GLU A 205 -14.37 -21.36 7.31
N ASN A 206 -13.24 -21.65 6.67
CA ASN A 206 -12.22 -22.56 7.20
C ASN A 206 -11.66 -22.06 8.54
N VAL A 207 -11.27 -20.78 8.64
CA VAL A 207 -10.78 -20.21 9.88
C VAL A 207 -11.81 -20.31 11.00
N MET A 208 -13.09 -20.06 10.70
CA MET A 208 -14.15 -20.19 11.70
C MET A 208 -14.33 -21.65 12.15
N ASN A 209 -14.38 -22.59 11.20
CA ASN A 209 -14.66 -24.00 11.50
C ASN A 209 -13.46 -24.72 12.13
N GLU A 210 -12.24 -24.44 11.68
CA GLU A 210 -11.05 -25.19 12.11
C GLU A 210 -10.38 -24.57 13.33
N GLU A 211 -10.47 -23.24 13.48
CA GLU A 211 -9.71 -22.52 14.49
C GLU A 211 -10.60 -21.90 15.59
N ILE A 212 -11.65 -21.17 15.22
CA ILE A 212 -12.43 -20.38 16.20
C ILE A 212 -13.46 -21.22 16.92
N ILE A 213 -14.31 -21.95 16.20
CA ILE A 213 -15.40 -22.75 16.79
C ILE A 213 -14.87 -23.81 17.76
N PRO A 214 -13.82 -24.59 17.47
CA PRO A 214 -13.29 -25.56 18.40
C PRO A 214 -12.81 -24.93 19.72
N ARG A 215 -12.25 -23.73 19.68
CA ARG A 215 -11.83 -23.01 20.88
C ARG A 215 -13.01 -22.48 21.67
N LEU A 216 -14.04 -21.95 21.01
CA LEU A 216 -15.28 -21.54 21.67
C LEU A 216 -16.01 -22.71 22.36
N VAL A 217 -15.95 -23.90 21.77
CA VAL A 217 -16.43 -25.14 22.42
C VAL A 217 -15.54 -25.49 23.60
N ALA A 218 -14.21 -25.43 23.46
CA ALA A 218 -13.25 -25.78 24.52
C ALA A 218 -13.35 -24.88 25.78
N ILE A 219 -13.75 -23.60 25.57
CA ILE A 219 -14.01 -22.68 26.71
C ILE A 219 -15.45 -22.76 27.22
N GLY A 220 -16.30 -23.64 26.66
CA GLY A 220 -17.68 -23.84 27.09
C GLY A 220 -18.68 -22.78 26.66
N TYR A 221 -18.31 -21.94 25.70
CA TYR A 221 -19.17 -20.85 25.19
C TYR A 221 -20.24 -21.36 24.20
N ILE A 222 -19.90 -22.35 23.38
CA ILE A 222 -20.80 -22.98 22.42
C ILE A 222 -20.96 -24.46 22.80
N PRO A 223 -22.19 -25.00 22.85
CA PRO A 223 -22.39 -26.46 23.07
C PRO A 223 -21.87 -27.24 21.85
N VAL A 224 -21.40 -28.47 22.12
CA VAL A 224 -20.75 -29.38 21.14
C VAL A 224 -21.60 -29.68 19.90
N SER A 225 -22.90 -29.44 19.94
CA SER A 225 -23.85 -29.70 18.82
C SER A 225 -23.69 -28.73 17.64
N TYR A 226 -22.97 -27.61 17.79
CA TYR A 226 -22.76 -26.60 16.72
C TYR A 226 -21.33 -26.65 16.22
N THR A 227 -20.99 -27.66 15.41
CA THR A 227 -19.61 -27.90 14.99
C THR A 227 -19.23 -27.32 13.61
N HIS A 228 -20.17 -26.84 12.79
CA HIS A 228 -19.85 -26.32 11.45
C HIS A 228 -20.75 -25.14 11.07
N LEU A 229 -20.14 -24.07 10.58
CA LEU A 229 -20.81 -23.02 9.83
C LEU A 229 -20.72 -23.35 8.36
N ARG A 230 -21.87 -23.37 7.65
CA ARG A 230 -21.90 -23.33 6.20
C ARG A 230 -22.23 -21.91 5.75
N ALA A 231 -21.46 -21.40 4.82
CA ALA A 231 -21.84 -20.19 4.13
C ALA A 231 -23.11 -20.51 3.31
N HIS A 232 -24.22 -19.81 3.57
CA HIS A 232 -25.43 -19.93 2.74
C HIS A 232 -25.12 -19.40 1.34
N GLU A 233 -25.51 -20.18 0.32
CA GLU A 233 -25.51 -19.78 -1.09
C GLU A 233 -26.45 -18.61 -1.35
#